data_9f9e323a1028597d0aa42a23fe020aa3
#
_entry.id   9f9e323a1028597d0aa42a23fe020aa3
#
_cell.length_a   1.000
_cell.length_b   1.000
_cell.length_c   1.000
_cell.angle_alpha   90.00
_cell.angle_beta   90.00
_cell.angle_gamma   90.00
#
_symmetry.space_group_name_H-M   'P 1'
#
loop_
_entity.id
_entity.type
_entity.pdbx_description
1 polymer ?
#
loop_
_entity_poly.entity_id
_entity_poly.type
_entity_poly.pdbx_seq_one_letter_code
_entity_poly.pdbx_strand_id
1 'polypeptide(L)'
;MLKNDRLRNGLLGIWSGLALLYLFIPIFIVILYSFNDNKGRFNFTWQGFTLKHWEHPFANSDLTTALQNSLIIALATTVIAVALGTFMALALVRYGFRGKGVTDMFVFLPLATPEVVLGASLLGLFLTLHVDTGMVTIIIAHVMFTVSYVVVTVRARLEGMDRHIEEAAMDLGAAEWTTFRKVTLPMIAPGVASAALLAAAISVDDYVVTSFNAGSTQTFPLFIFGATRQGVPAEVNVLATMLLIVVLVLMALNVVLQRFLAKRDRIATGGGPDAFADDEAPLELAEASARG
;
A
#
# COMPACT_ATOMS: atom_id res chain seq x y z
N MET A 1 -8.29 -8.99 -41.08
CA MET A 1 -8.28 -8.30 -39.79
C MET A 1 -7.41 -8.98 -38.73
N LEU A 2 -7.50 -10.28 -38.50
CA LEU A 2 -6.79 -11.01 -37.42
C LEU A 2 -5.25 -11.00 -37.46
N LYS A 3 -4.61 -10.78 -38.62
CA LYS A 3 -3.13 -10.74 -38.76
C LYS A 3 -2.53 -9.44 -38.23
N ASN A 4 -3.27 -8.32 -38.37
CA ASN A 4 -2.85 -7.01 -37.87
C ASN A 4 -2.93 -6.93 -36.33
N ASP A 5 -3.91 -7.61 -35.73
CA ASP A 5 -4.07 -7.61 -34.26
C ASP A 5 -2.95 -8.40 -33.56
N ARG A 6 -2.48 -9.50 -34.14
CA ARG A 6 -1.31 -10.24 -33.59
C ARG A 6 -0.02 -9.43 -33.66
N LEU A 7 0.21 -8.71 -34.77
CA LEU A 7 1.37 -7.84 -34.93
C LEU A 7 1.32 -6.65 -33.96
N ARG A 8 0.15 -6.03 -33.83
CA ARG A 8 -0.08 -4.92 -32.87
C ARG A 8 0.12 -5.38 -31.43
N ASN A 9 -0.45 -6.53 -31.07
CA ASN A 9 -0.30 -7.08 -29.71
C ASN A 9 1.17 -7.50 -29.44
N GLY A 10 1.88 -8.01 -30.45
CA GLY A 10 3.30 -8.31 -30.34
C GLY A 10 4.14 -7.04 -30.12
N LEU A 11 3.89 -5.98 -30.90
CA LEU A 11 4.56 -4.69 -30.72
C LEU A 11 4.24 -4.05 -29.36
N LEU A 12 2.98 -4.06 -28.93
CA LEU A 12 2.59 -3.58 -27.61
C LEU A 12 3.28 -4.36 -26.49
N GLY A 13 3.38 -5.70 -26.63
CA GLY A 13 4.10 -6.54 -25.68
C GLY A 13 5.59 -6.19 -25.59
N ILE A 14 6.25 -5.94 -26.71
CA ILE A 14 7.65 -5.53 -26.74
C ILE A 14 7.83 -4.15 -26.08
N TRP A 15 7.00 -3.17 -26.43
CA TRP A 15 7.06 -1.83 -25.82
C TRP A 15 6.79 -1.87 -24.32
N SER A 16 5.80 -2.65 -23.89
CA SER A 16 5.51 -2.84 -22.45
C SER A 16 6.68 -3.52 -21.74
N GLY A 17 7.29 -4.53 -22.36
CA GLY A 17 8.47 -5.20 -21.84
C GLY A 17 9.68 -4.26 -21.69
N LEU A 18 9.95 -3.43 -22.71
CA LEU A 18 11.02 -2.44 -22.67
C LEU A 18 10.77 -1.36 -21.61
N ALA A 19 9.52 -0.89 -21.47
CA ALA A 19 9.15 0.08 -20.44
C ALA A 19 9.34 -0.50 -19.03
N LEU A 20 8.91 -1.74 -18.80
CA LEU A 20 9.15 -2.44 -17.54
C LEU A 20 10.65 -2.62 -17.27
N LEU A 21 11.42 -3.10 -18.26
CA LEU A 21 12.87 -3.25 -18.11
C LEU A 21 13.51 -1.92 -17.70
N TYR A 22 13.15 -0.82 -18.37
CA TYR A 22 13.66 0.51 -18.06
C TYR A 22 13.35 0.93 -16.62
N LEU A 23 12.12 0.65 -16.11
CA LEU A 23 11.74 0.95 -14.74
C LEU A 23 12.49 0.12 -13.69
N PHE A 24 12.87 -1.11 -14.03
CA PHE A 24 13.62 -1.98 -13.12
C PHE A 24 15.14 -1.74 -13.13
N ILE A 25 15.70 -1.03 -14.13
CA ILE A 25 17.14 -0.73 -14.19
C ILE A 25 17.66 -0.07 -12.91
N PRO A 26 17.05 1.02 -12.38
CA PRO A 26 17.54 1.66 -11.16
C PRO A 26 17.52 0.71 -9.95
N ILE A 27 16.50 -0.11 -9.83
CA ILE A 27 16.35 -1.08 -8.74
C ILE A 27 17.46 -2.13 -8.85
N PHE A 28 17.69 -2.65 -10.06
CA PHE A 28 18.77 -3.61 -10.32
C PHE A 28 20.16 -3.02 -10.00
N ILE A 29 20.37 -1.74 -10.33
CA ILE A 29 21.62 -1.04 -10.00
C ILE A 29 21.80 -0.97 -8.48
N VAL A 30 20.79 -0.61 -7.69
CA VAL A 30 20.88 -0.59 -6.22
C VAL A 30 21.24 -1.96 -5.67
N ILE A 31 20.56 -3.03 -6.16
CA ILE A 31 20.86 -4.41 -5.76
C ILE A 31 22.28 -4.78 -6.15
N LEU A 32 22.73 -4.48 -7.37
CA LEU A 32 24.09 -4.78 -7.84
C LEU A 32 25.14 -4.09 -6.96
N TYR A 33 24.96 -2.79 -6.70
CA TYR A 33 25.91 -2.01 -5.89
C TYR A 33 25.87 -2.34 -4.39
N SER A 34 24.89 -3.11 -3.92
CA SER A 34 24.91 -3.68 -2.56
C SER A 34 26.02 -4.73 -2.38
N PHE A 35 26.53 -5.31 -3.47
CA PHE A 35 27.63 -6.27 -3.49
C PHE A 35 28.97 -5.66 -3.92
N ASN A 36 29.04 -4.34 -4.09
CA ASN A 36 30.27 -3.68 -4.56
C ASN A 36 31.28 -3.48 -3.43
N ASP A 37 32.55 -3.89 -3.67
CA ASP A 37 33.68 -3.64 -2.75
C ASP A 37 34.15 -2.18 -2.89
N ASN A 38 33.31 -1.26 -2.42
CA ASN A 38 33.57 0.16 -2.50
C ASN A 38 34.74 0.58 -1.60
N LYS A 39 35.78 1.16 -2.19
CA LYS A 39 36.97 1.69 -1.49
C LYS A 39 36.95 3.22 -1.36
N GLY A 40 35.95 3.87 -1.95
CA GLY A 40 35.81 5.32 -1.98
C GLY A 40 34.65 5.81 -1.10
N ARG A 41 34.49 7.15 -1.04
CA ARG A 41 33.36 7.78 -0.36
C ARG A 41 32.02 7.56 -1.07
N PHE A 42 32.06 7.35 -2.39
CA PHE A 42 30.86 7.23 -3.22
C PHE A 42 30.81 5.86 -3.88
N ASN A 43 29.71 5.17 -3.71
CA ASN A 43 29.48 3.86 -4.30
C ASN A 43 28.85 3.98 -5.70
N PHE A 44 29.55 4.63 -6.66
CA PHE A 44 29.07 4.86 -8.03
C PHE A 44 29.84 4.08 -9.10
N THR A 45 30.98 3.49 -8.75
CA THR A 45 31.79 2.71 -9.67
C THR A 45 31.94 1.30 -9.16
N TRP A 46 31.75 0.31 -10.04
CA TRP A 46 31.98 -1.08 -9.69
C TRP A 46 33.48 -1.34 -9.47
N GLN A 47 33.85 -1.82 -8.29
CA GLN A 47 35.24 -2.08 -7.90
C GLN A 47 35.51 -3.56 -7.58
N GLY A 48 34.49 -4.38 -7.48
CA GLY A 48 34.60 -5.81 -7.22
C GLY A 48 33.42 -6.35 -6.47
N PHE A 49 33.29 -7.69 -6.41
CA PHE A 49 32.24 -8.36 -5.66
C PHE A 49 32.66 -8.60 -4.22
N THR A 50 31.81 -8.25 -3.27
CA THR A 50 32.02 -8.54 -1.84
C THR A 50 30.72 -8.81 -1.10
N LEU A 51 30.74 -9.62 -0.05
CA LEU A 51 29.64 -9.81 0.89
C LEU A 51 29.87 -9.09 2.23
N LYS A 52 30.99 -8.40 2.39
CA LYS A 52 31.38 -7.73 3.64
C LYS A 52 30.30 -6.81 4.21
N HIS A 53 29.64 -6.04 3.34
CA HIS A 53 28.57 -5.12 3.76
C HIS A 53 27.27 -5.84 4.13
N TRP A 54 27.07 -7.07 3.62
CA TRP A 54 25.94 -7.94 3.99
C TRP A 54 26.17 -8.66 5.33
N GLU A 55 27.43 -8.93 5.70
CA GLU A 55 27.79 -9.49 7.00
C GLU A 55 27.59 -8.48 8.13
N HIS A 56 27.78 -7.19 7.84
CA HIS A 56 27.66 -6.11 8.81
C HIS A 56 26.76 -4.96 8.29
N PRO A 57 25.48 -5.20 7.97
CA PRO A 57 24.61 -4.21 7.33
C PRO A 57 24.30 -3.00 8.23
N PHE A 58 24.42 -3.16 9.54
CA PHE A 58 24.17 -2.13 10.56
C PHE A 58 25.45 -1.53 11.16
N ALA A 59 26.57 -1.62 10.46
CA ALA A 59 27.85 -1.07 10.95
C ALA A 59 27.83 0.46 11.06
N ASN A 60 27.05 1.15 10.23
CA ASN A 60 26.86 2.60 10.30
C ASN A 60 25.71 2.92 11.27
N SER A 61 26.05 3.47 12.45
CA SER A 61 25.08 3.80 13.51
C SER A 61 24.05 4.85 13.09
N ASP A 62 24.47 5.88 12.35
CA ASP A 62 23.59 6.98 11.94
C ASP A 62 22.57 6.48 10.90
N LEU A 63 23.02 5.68 9.95
CA LEU A 63 22.16 5.03 8.95
C LEU A 63 21.18 4.06 9.62
N THR A 64 21.65 3.28 10.60
CA THR A 64 20.81 2.34 11.36
C THR A 64 19.73 3.08 12.15
N THR A 65 20.10 4.18 12.83
CA THR A 65 19.17 5.01 13.57
C THR A 65 18.14 5.66 12.63
N ALA A 66 18.58 6.16 11.47
CA ALA A 66 17.70 6.72 10.45
C ALA A 66 16.69 5.70 9.93
N LEU A 67 17.12 4.46 9.69
CA LEU A 67 16.24 3.36 9.30
C LEU A 67 15.22 3.01 10.40
N GLN A 68 15.67 2.90 11.65
CA GLN A 68 14.79 2.65 12.80
C GLN A 68 13.73 3.73 12.94
N ASN A 69 14.11 5.00 12.83
CA ASN A 69 13.17 6.13 12.87
C ASN A 69 12.12 6.01 11.76
N SER A 70 12.53 5.73 10.52
CA SER A 70 11.59 5.54 9.41
C SER A 70 10.61 4.39 9.67
N LEU A 71 11.08 3.26 10.21
CA LEU A 71 10.22 2.11 10.50
C LEU A 71 9.24 2.40 11.65
N ILE A 72 9.68 3.10 12.71
CA ILE A 72 8.81 3.50 13.82
C ILE A 72 7.73 4.47 13.33
N ILE A 73 8.13 5.49 12.56
CA ILE A 73 7.20 6.46 11.97
C ILE A 73 6.21 5.76 11.06
N ALA A 74 6.66 4.91 10.16
CA ALA A 74 5.80 4.20 9.23
C ALA A 74 4.82 3.27 9.95
N LEU A 75 5.27 2.55 10.98
CA LEU A 75 4.40 1.68 11.78
C LEU A 75 3.32 2.48 12.51
N ALA A 76 3.71 3.55 13.21
CA ALA A 76 2.78 4.41 13.94
C ALA A 76 1.78 5.07 12.99
N THR A 77 2.27 5.64 11.89
CA THR A 77 1.45 6.25 10.83
C THR A 77 0.46 5.24 10.26
N THR A 78 0.93 4.06 9.91
CA THR A 78 0.08 3.01 9.30
C THR A 78 -1.04 2.61 10.24
N VAL A 79 -0.74 2.32 11.51
CA VAL A 79 -1.77 1.91 12.49
C VAL A 79 -2.82 3.00 12.64
N ILE A 80 -2.41 4.26 12.82
CA ILE A 80 -3.32 5.39 12.99
C ILE A 80 -4.12 5.65 11.72
N ALA A 81 -3.46 5.72 10.55
CA ALA A 81 -4.09 6.02 9.29
C ALA A 81 -5.09 4.92 8.86
N VAL A 82 -4.73 3.63 9.07
CA VAL A 82 -5.62 2.51 8.76
C VAL A 82 -6.85 2.51 9.67
N ALA A 83 -6.68 2.76 10.96
CA ALA A 83 -7.81 2.85 11.88
C ALA A 83 -8.75 4.00 11.47
N LEU A 84 -8.23 5.22 11.37
CA LEU A 84 -9.02 6.40 10.99
C LEU A 84 -9.63 6.26 9.59
N GLY A 85 -8.85 5.88 8.59
CA GLY A 85 -9.28 5.77 7.20
C GLY A 85 -10.32 4.68 6.98
N THR A 86 -10.22 3.55 7.70
CA THR A 86 -11.23 2.48 7.62
C THR A 86 -12.58 2.94 8.18
N PHE A 87 -12.59 3.59 9.34
CA PHE A 87 -13.85 4.13 9.90
C PHE A 87 -14.41 5.28 9.04
N MET A 88 -13.56 6.15 8.49
CA MET A 88 -14.00 7.19 7.55
C MET A 88 -14.60 6.57 6.28
N ALA A 89 -13.96 5.56 5.69
CA ALA A 89 -14.48 4.86 4.51
C ALA A 89 -15.86 4.22 4.80
N LEU A 90 -16.00 3.56 5.95
CA LEU A 90 -17.28 3.00 6.39
C LEU A 90 -18.35 4.08 6.53
N ALA A 91 -18.04 5.20 7.19
CA ALA A 91 -18.96 6.31 7.36
C ALA A 91 -19.42 6.87 6.00
N LEU A 92 -18.49 7.05 5.06
CA LEU A 92 -18.76 7.60 3.74
C LEU A 92 -19.57 6.64 2.83
N VAL A 93 -19.40 5.32 2.98
CA VAL A 93 -20.10 4.35 2.14
C VAL A 93 -21.45 3.97 2.73
N ARG A 94 -21.54 3.74 4.04
CA ARG A 94 -22.73 3.16 4.68
C ARG A 94 -23.73 4.20 5.17
N TYR A 95 -23.28 5.42 5.48
CA TYR A 95 -24.15 6.43 6.08
C TYR A 95 -24.39 7.62 5.15
N GLY A 96 -25.62 8.12 5.18
CA GLY A 96 -25.98 9.41 4.58
C GLY A 96 -26.06 10.49 5.66
N PHE A 97 -25.22 11.51 5.58
CA PHE A 97 -25.20 12.61 6.55
C PHE A 97 -25.03 13.97 5.86
N ARG A 98 -25.45 15.04 6.56
CA ARG A 98 -25.24 16.39 6.08
C ARG A 98 -23.74 16.71 6.06
N GLY A 99 -23.23 17.19 4.92
CA GLY A 99 -21.81 17.50 4.74
C GLY A 99 -20.97 16.35 4.16
N LYS A 100 -21.55 15.21 3.80
CA LYS A 100 -20.83 14.10 3.15
C LYS A 100 -19.99 14.53 1.98
N GLY A 101 -20.52 15.38 1.07
CA GLY A 101 -19.77 15.88 -0.08
C GLY A 101 -18.56 16.75 0.32
N VAL A 102 -18.69 17.51 1.40
CA VAL A 102 -17.57 18.31 1.94
C VAL A 102 -16.52 17.38 2.54
N THR A 103 -16.93 16.35 3.27
CA THR A 103 -16.00 15.35 3.81
C THR A 103 -15.27 14.59 2.69
N ASP A 104 -15.98 14.19 1.63
CA ASP A 104 -15.38 13.59 0.43
C ASP A 104 -14.32 14.52 -0.17
N MET A 105 -14.63 15.82 -0.32
CA MET A 105 -13.67 16.80 -0.83
C MET A 105 -12.41 16.88 0.07
N PHE A 106 -12.57 16.92 1.38
CA PHE A 106 -11.44 16.96 2.32
C PHE A 106 -10.58 15.69 2.27
N VAL A 107 -11.18 14.53 2.03
CA VAL A 107 -10.43 13.28 1.83
C VAL A 107 -9.59 13.32 0.56
N PHE A 108 -10.09 13.92 -0.52
CA PHE A 108 -9.34 14.01 -1.77
C PHE A 108 -8.33 15.17 -1.81
N LEU A 109 -8.49 16.19 -0.98
CA LEU A 109 -7.64 17.38 -0.98
C LEU A 109 -6.15 17.06 -0.80
N PRO A 110 -5.71 16.23 0.17
CA PRO A 110 -4.29 15.87 0.32
C PRO A 110 -3.73 15.15 -0.91
N LEU A 111 -4.53 14.35 -1.61
CA LEU A 111 -4.10 13.61 -2.81
C LEU A 111 -3.83 14.55 -4.01
N ALA A 112 -4.53 15.68 -4.06
CA ALA A 112 -4.39 16.69 -5.11
C ALA A 112 -3.37 17.78 -4.74
N THR A 113 -2.96 17.87 -3.48
CA THR A 113 -2.06 18.92 -3.00
C THR A 113 -0.60 18.55 -3.27
N PRO A 114 0.23 19.44 -3.84
CA PRO A 114 1.66 19.20 -3.97
C PRO A 114 2.30 18.97 -2.59
N GLU A 115 3.11 17.93 -2.46
CA GLU A 115 3.75 17.52 -1.20
C GLU A 115 4.56 18.65 -0.55
N VAL A 116 5.26 19.45 -1.35
CA VAL A 116 6.01 20.61 -0.86
C VAL A 116 5.10 21.64 -0.17
N VAL A 117 3.93 21.91 -0.78
CA VAL A 117 2.94 22.84 -0.21
C VAL A 117 2.38 22.29 1.10
N LEU A 118 2.08 21.01 1.12
CA LEU A 118 1.57 20.31 2.28
C LEU A 118 2.60 20.33 3.44
N GLY A 119 3.85 19.93 3.15
CA GLY A 119 4.93 19.93 4.15
C GLY A 119 5.22 21.31 4.71
N ALA A 120 5.32 22.33 3.85
CA ALA A 120 5.57 23.71 4.26
C ALA A 120 4.40 24.31 5.07
N SER A 121 3.16 24.01 4.69
CA SER A 121 1.97 24.49 5.42
C SER A 121 1.87 23.87 6.81
N LEU A 122 2.20 22.57 6.94
CA LEU A 122 2.26 21.90 8.25
C LEU A 122 3.36 22.46 9.15
N LEU A 123 4.56 22.68 8.59
CA LEU A 123 5.62 23.36 9.32
C LEU A 123 5.16 24.74 9.84
N GLY A 124 4.52 25.54 8.97
CA GLY A 124 3.96 26.84 9.37
C GLY A 124 2.94 26.72 10.49
N LEU A 125 2.08 25.71 10.45
CA LEU A 125 1.10 25.41 11.49
C LEU A 125 1.80 25.03 12.81
N PHE A 126 2.78 24.12 12.80
CA PHE A 126 3.49 23.70 14.00
C PHE A 126 4.25 24.84 14.65
N LEU A 127 4.92 25.69 13.85
CA LEU A 127 5.61 26.88 14.35
C LEU A 127 4.63 27.88 14.98
N THR A 128 3.47 28.09 14.37
CA THR A 128 2.42 28.97 14.93
C THR A 128 1.86 28.44 16.23
N LEU A 129 1.75 27.14 16.37
CA LEU A 129 1.28 26.47 17.59
C LEU A 129 2.41 26.27 18.63
N HIS A 130 3.63 26.70 18.34
CA HIS A 130 4.82 26.51 19.20
C HIS A 130 5.08 25.02 19.49
N VAL A 131 4.83 24.16 18.51
CA VAL A 131 5.13 22.72 18.59
C VAL A 131 6.50 22.47 17.97
N ASP A 132 7.41 21.92 18.76
CA ASP A 132 8.73 21.53 18.27
C ASP A 132 8.62 20.42 17.22
N THR A 133 9.32 20.62 16.09
CA THR A 133 9.35 19.63 15.01
C THR A 133 10.24 18.44 15.40
N GLY A 134 9.80 17.23 14.97
CA GLY A 134 10.48 15.98 15.29
C GLY A 134 9.67 14.77 14.90
N MET A 135 9.91 13.63 15.54
CA MET A 135 9.24 12.35 15.20
C MET A 135 7.71 12.45 15.27
N VAL A 136 7.16 13.15 16.28
CA VAL A 136 5.70 13.26 16.45
C VAL A 136 5.08 14.10 15.32
N THR A 137 5.69 15.21 14.96
CA THR A 137 5.19 16.06 13.84
C THR A 137 5.31 15.37 12.50
N ILE A 138 6.32 14.52 12.28
CA ILE A 138 6.40 13.67 11.10
C ILE A 138 5.22 12.69 11.09
N ILE A 139 4.95 11.98 12.21
CA ILE A 139 3.83 11.03 12.29
C ILE A 139 2.50 11.74 11.99
N ILE A 140 2.25 12.91 12.59
CA ILE A 140 1.02 13.68 12.34
C ILE A 140 0.91 14.05 10.86
N ALA A 141 2.00 14.56 10.28
CA ALA A 141 2.04 14.92 8.87
C ALA A 141 1.79 13.72 7.96
N HIS A 142 2.41 12.58 8.24
CA HIS A 142 2.23 11.36 7.47
C HIS A 142 0.81 10.80 7.60
N VAL A 143 0.23 10.78 8.80
CA VAL A 143 -1.17 10.36 9.00
C VAL A 143 -2.10 11.23 8.18
N MET A 144 -1.89 12.55 8.15
CA MET A 144 -2.77 13.49 7.47
C MET A 144 -2.94 13.17 5.98
N PHE A 145 -1.88 12.84 5.25
CA PHE A 145 -2.02 12.51 3.84
C PHE A 145 -2.26 11.01 3.58
N THR A 146 -1.70 10.11 4.41
CA THR A 146 -1.91 8.65 4.21
C THR A 146 -3.33 8.20 4.52
N VAL A 147 -4.05 8.86 5.43
CA VAL A 147 -5.48 8.59 5.69
C VAL A 147 -6.29 8.64 4.39
N SER A 148 -6.02 9.60 3.52
CA SER A 148 -6.71 9.74 2.22
C SER A 148 -6.53 8.51 1.33
N TYR A 149 -5.31 7.98 1.23
CA TYR A 149 -5.03 6.75 0.47
C TYR A 149 -5.74 5.54 1.08
N VAL A 150 -5.77 5.44 2.41
CA VAL A 150 -6.47 4.37 3.11
C VAL A 150 -7.97 4.46 2.85
N VAL A 151 -8.59 5.65 2.98
CA VAL A 151 -10.02 5.85 2.72
C VAL A 151 -10.38 5.41 1.30
N VAL A 152 -9.64 5.84 0.29
CA VAL A 152 -9.91 5.49 -1.11
C VAL A 152 -9.79 3.98 -1.34
N THR A 153 -8.74 3.36 -0.80
CA THR A 153 -8.49 1.92 -0.98
C THR A 153 -9.55 1.06 -0.29
N VAL A 154 -9.90 1.38 0.95
CA VAL A 154 -10.92 0.66 1.71
C VAL A 154 -12.33 0.90 1.15
N ARG A 155 -12.62 2.14 0.72
CA ARG A 155 -13.88 2.49 0.06
C ARG A 155 -14.13 1.67 -1.20
N ALA A 156 -13.13 1.52 -2.07
CA ALA A 156 -13.24 0.70 -3.27
C ALA A 156 -13.60 -0.76 -2.94
N ARG A 157 -13.11 -1.29 -1.81
CA ARG A 157 -13.46 -2.63 -1.34
C ARG A 157 -14.88 -2.71 -0.79
N LEU A 158 -15.32 -1.68 -0.03
CA LEU A 158 -16.66 -1.60 0.54
C LEU A 158 -17.75 -1.43 -0.53
N GLU A 159 -17.48 -0.64 -1.57
CA GLU A 159 -18.41 -0.43 -2.69
C GLU A 159 -18.60 -1.71 -3.53
N GLY A 160 -17.59 -2.56 -3.59
CA GLY A 160 -17.68 -3.88 -4.26
C GLY A 160 -18.30 -4.99 -3.40
N MET A 161 -18.73 -4.70 -2.17
CA MET A 161 -19.31 -5.67 -1.24
C MET A 161 -20.84 -5.59 -1.27
N ASP A 162 -21.50 -6.74 -1.38
CA ASP A 162 -22.96 -6.82 -1.30
C ASP A 162 -23.47 -6.45 0.10
N ARG A 163 -24.27 -5.39 0.17
CA ARG A 163 -24.83 -4.88 1.41
C ARG A 163 -25.86 -5.81 2.04
N HIS A 164 -26.55 -6.62 1.24
CA HIS A 164 -27.56 -7.56 1.73
C HIS A 164 -26.99 -8.59 2.71
N ILE A 165 -25.70 -8.87 2.66
CA ILE A 165 -25.04 -9.77 3.63
C ILE A 165 -25.06 -9.16 5.04
N GLU A 166 -24.84 -7.84 5.15
CA GLU A 166 -24.89 -7.11 6.43
C GLU A 166 -26.33 -7.03 6.93
N GLU A 167 -27.30 -6.75 6.04
CA GLU A 167 -28.73 -6.68 6.33
C GLU A 167 -29.26 -8.04 6.80
N ALA A 168 -28.91 -9.13 6.11
CA ALA A 168 -29.29 -10.49 6.52
C ALA A 168 -28.74 -10.87 7.91
N ALA A 169 -27.51 -10.45 8.24
CA ALA A 169 -26.97 -10.69 9.58
C ALA A 169 -27.76 -9.93 10.67
N MET A 170 -28.19 -8.70 10.37
CA MET A 170 -29.00 -7.91 11.29
C MET A 170 -30.43 -8.46 11.41
N ASP A 171 -31.03 -8.96 10.35
CA ASP A 171 -32.34 -9.63 10.36
C ASP A 171 -32.32 -10.91 11.22
N LEU A 172 -31.18 -11.59 11.30
CA LEU A 172 -30.94 -12.72 12.21
C LEU A 172 -30.66 -12.29 13.66
N GLY A 173 -30.79 -10.99 13.99
CA GLY A 173 -30.68 -10.46 15.34
C GLY A 173 -29.27 -10.02 15.73
N ALA A 174 -28.33 -9.91 14.78
CA ALA A 174 -26.99 -9.38 15.08
C ALA A 174 -27.04 -7.85 15.27
N ALA A 175 -26.49 -7.34 16.38
CA ALA A 175 -26.30 -5.91 16.58
C ALA A 175 -25.27 -5.35 15.56
N GLU A 176 -25.33 -4.05 15.24
CA GLU A 176 -24.44 -3.38 14.27
C GLU A 176 -22.93 -3.66 14.52
N TRP A 177 -22.49 -3.60 15.78
CA TRP A 177 -21.09 -3.90 16.15
C TRP A 177 -20.72 -5.37 15.90
N THR A 178 -21.67 -6.27 16.12
CA THR A 178 -21.46 -7.72 15.86
C THR A 178 -21.37 -7.98 14.37
N THR A 179 -22.24 -7.36 13.57
CA THR A 179 -22.22 -7.39 12.11
C THR A 179 -20.91 -6.82 11.59
N PHE A 180 -20.50 -5.65 12.06
CA PHE A 180 -19.20 -5.06 11.69
C PHE A 180 -18.04 -6.02 11.97
N ARG A 181 -17.93 -6.54 13.19
CA ARG A 181 -16.78 -7.36 13.60
C ARG A 181 -16.75 -8.74 12.95
N LYS A 182 -17.93 -9.37 12.76
CA LYS A 182 -18.02 -10.76 12.31
C LYS A 182 -18.29 -10.92 10.80
N VAL A 183 -18.83 -9.89 10.16
CA VAL A 183 -19.19 -9.90 8.73
C VAL A 183 -18.38 -8.88 7.95
N THR A 184 -18.58 -7.58 8.23
CA THR A 184 -17.99 -6.50 7.44
C THR A 184 -16.47 -6.51 7.49
N LEU A 185 -15.88 -6.50 8.69
CA LEU A 185 -14.43 -6.42 8.87
C LEU A 185 -13.68 -7.59 8.23
N PRO A 186 -14.09 -8.86 8.40
CA PRO A 186 -13.44 -9.97 7.69
C PRO A 186 -13.54 -9.86 6.17
N MET A 187 -14.67 -9.39 5.64
CA MET A 187 -14.86 -9.24 4.19
C MET A 187 -14.02 -8.13 3.58
N ILE A 188 -13.81 -7.04 4.31
CA ILE A 188 -12.94 -5.93 3.85
C ILE A 188 -11.47 -6.10 4.26
N ALA A 189 -11.14 -7.06 5.13
CA ALA A 189 -9.78 -7.27 5.65
C ALA A 189 -8.70 -7.34 4.56
N PRO A 190 -8.90 -7.99 3.39
CA PRO A 190 -7.93 -7.95 2.32
C PRO A 190 -7.68 -6.54 1.77
N GLY A 191 -8.72 -5.72 1.69
CA GLY A 191 -8.61 -4.31 1.28
C GLY A 191 -7.90 -3.46 2.34
N VAL A 192 -8.22 -3.68 3.62
CA VAL A 192 -7.56 -3.00 4.75
C VAL A 192 -6.07 -3.37 4.81
N ALA A 193 -5.73 -4.65 4.60
CA ALA A 193 -4.33 -5.08 4.54
C ALA A 193 -3.56 -4.45 3.37
N SER A 194 -4.19 -4.34 2.19
CA SER A 194 -3.61 -3.64 1.04
C SER A 194 -3.41 -2.14 1.32
N ALA A 195 -4.38 -1.49 1.97
CA ALA A 195 -4.28 -0.10 2.38
C ALA A 195 -3.18 0.12 3.43
N ALA A 196 -2.99 -0.82 4.36
CA ALA A 196 -1.92 -0.79 5.34
C ALA A 196 -0.53 -0.88 4.70
N LEU A 197 -0.35 -1.79 3.74
CA LEU A 197 0.91 -1.90 2.99
C LEU A 197 1.20 -0.63 2.19
N LEU A 198 0.18 -0.05 1.54
CA LEU A 198 0.32 1.20 0.80
C LEU A 198 0.70 2.36 1.74
N ALA A 199 0.01 2.52 2.87
CA ALA A 199 0.31 3.55 3.86
C ALA A 199 1.73 3.41 4.43
N ALA A 200 2.16 2.19 4.74
CA ALA A 200 3.51 1.91 5.21
C ALA A 200 4.56 2.26 4.14
N ALA A 201 4.35 1.86 2.89
CA ALA A 201 5.27 2.13 1.79
C ALA A 201 5.42 3.64 1.56
N ILE A 202 4.32 4.39 1.48
CA ILE A 202 4.33 5.84 1.30
C ILE A 202 5.04 6.53 2.48
N SER A 203 4.80 6.08 3.72
CA SER A 203 5.41 6.68 4.90
C SER A 203 6.92 6.42 5.01
N VAL A 204 7.40 5.23 4.60
CA VAL A 204 8.84 4.90 4.60
C VAL A 204 9.59 5.70 3.54
N ASP A 205 8.97 5.93 2.39
CA ASP A 205 9.58 6.55 1.21
C ASP A 205 9.55 8.08 1.25
N ASP A 206 8.72 8.69 2.11
CA ASP A 206 8.53 10.13 2.12
C ASP A 206 9.81 10.88 2.55
N TYR A 207 10.28 11.71 1.63
CA TYR A 207 11.35 12.67 1.86
C TYR A 207 10.81 14.10 2.02
N VAL A 208 9.83 14.46 1.21
CA VAL A 208 9.43 15.86 1.02
C VAL A 208 8.74 16.40 2.26
N VAL A 209 7.64 15.79 2.68
CA VAL A 209 6.88 16.23 3.87
C VAL A 209 7.73 16.07 5.12
N THR A 210 8.50 14.97 5.21
CA THR A 210 9.43 14.71 6.31
C THR A 210 10.46 15.85 6.42
N SER A 211 11.07 16.30 5.33
CA SER A 211 12.14 17.30 5.35
C SER A 211 11.72 18.62 5.98
N PHE A 212 10.44 19.00 5.88
CA PHE A 212 9.90 20.20 6.51
C PHE A 212 9.62 20.01 8.01
N ASN A 213 9.24 18.79 8.43
CA ASN A 213 8.66 18.55 9.75
C ASN A 213 9.56 17.72 10.68
N ALA A 214 10.77 17.36 10.24
CA ALA A 214 11.65 16.44 10.94
C ALA A 214 12.40 17.04 12.14
N GLY A 215 12.62 18.36 12.17
CA GLY A 215 13.50 18.96 13.17
C GLY A 215 14.87 18.31 13.16
N SER A 216 15.27 17.74 14.29
CA SER A 216 16.52 16.98 14.41
C SER A 216 16.39 15.47 14.12
N THR A 217 15.17 14.98 13.86
CA THR A 217 14.92 13.56 13.60
C THR A 217 15.37 13.19 12.18
N GLN A 218 16.35 12.30 12.08
CA GLN A 218 16.83 11.81 10.78
C GLN A 218 16.08 10.53 10.40
N THR A 219 15.50 10.52 9.21
CA THR A 219 14.86 9.34 8.59
C THR A 219 15.74 8.77 7.48
N PHE A 220 15.45 7.55 7.04
CA PHE A 220 16.24 6.89 6.00
C PHE A 220 16.29 7.69 4.68
N PRO A 221 15.19 8.25 4.13
CA PRO A 221 15.25 9.12 2.96
C PRO A 221 16.06 10.40 3.19
N LEU A 222 15.95 11.02 4.37
CA LEU A 222 16.74 12.21 4.72
C LEU A 222 18.24 11.90 4.80
N PHE A 223 18.61 10.74 5.38
CA PHE A 223 19.99 10.28 5.42
C PHE A 223 20.54 10.07 4.01
N ILE A 224 19.81 9.36 3.14
CA ILE A 224 20.22 9.12 1.75
C ILE A 224 20.45 10.44 1.03
N PHE A 225 19.53 11.37 1.12
CA PHE A 225 19.66 12.68 0.47
C PHE A 225 20.89 13.45 0.98
N GLY A 226 21.16 13.44 2.28
CA GLY A 226 22.38 14.02 2.86
C GLY A 226 23.65 13.32 2.36
N ALA A 227 23.62 11.99 2.28
CA ALA A 227 24.75 11.18 1.83
C ALA A 227 25.11 11.42 0.36
N THR A 228 24.16 11.78 -0.51
CA THR A 228 24.45 12.11 -1.92
C THR A 228 25.46 13.26 -2.08
N ARG A 229 25.57 14.14 -1.08
CA ARG A 229 26.49 15.28 -1.07
C ARG A 229 27.82 14.99 -0.36
N GLN A 230 27.83 14.07 0.60
CA GLN A 230 28.98 13.82 1.47
C GLN A 230 29.71 12.52 1.17
N GLY A 231 29.03 11.58 0.55
CA GLY A 231 29.47 10.21 0.24
C GLY A 231 28.37 9.21 0.59
N VAL A 232 28.09 8.31 -0.32
CA VAL A 232 27.08 7.25 -0.13
C VAL A 232 27.78 5.98 0.36
N PRO A 233 27.64 5.60 1.63
CA PRO A 233 28.18 4.34 2.14
C PRO A 233 27.59 3.14 1.39
N ALA A 234 28.34 2.05 1.23
CA ALA A 234 27.85 0.86 0.55
C ALA A 234 26.68 0.21 1.31
N GLU A 235 26.63 0.36 2.63
CA GLU A 235 25.56 -0.10 3.50
C GLU A 235 24.19 0.49 3.15
N VAL A 236 24.14 1.68 2.54
CA VAL A 236 22.88 2.28 2.04
C VAL A 236 22.22 1.36 1.01
N ASN A 237 23.02 0.85 0.04
CA ASN A 237 22.49 -0.05 -0.99
C ASN A 237 22.07 -1.41 -0.40
N VAL A 238 22.78 -1.90 0.63
CA VAL A 238 22.43 -3.14 1.34
C VAL A 238 21.09 -2.96 2.06
N LEU A 239 20.94 -1.90 2.87
CA LEU A 239 19.69 -1.66 3.61
C LEU A 239 18.52 -1.35 2.68
N ALA A 240 18.74 -0.60 1.59
CA ALA A 240 17.71 -0.37 0.57
C ALA A 240 17.28 -1.70 -0.10
N THR A 241 18.24 -2.59 -0.41
CA THR A 241 17.94 -3.91 -0.96
C THR A 241 17.19 -4.79 0.06
N MET A 242 17.59 -4.77 1.33
CA MET A 242 16.88 -5.49 2.41
C MET A 242 15.44 -4.97 2.57
N LEU A 243 15.23 -3.66 2.57
CA LEU A 243 13.88 -3.07 2.60
C LEU A 243 13.04 -3.51 1.40
N LEU A 244 13.62 -3.48 0.20
CA LEU A 244 12.95 -3.95 -1.01
C LEU A 244 12.52 -5.41 -0.87
N ILE A 245 13.41 -6.30 -0.40
CA ILE A 245 13.11 -7.71 -0.18
C ILE A 245 11.97 -7.86 0.83
N VAL A 246 12.02 -7.14 1.95
CA VAL A 246 10.96 -7.19 2.98
C VAL A 246 9.60 -6.76 2.38
N VAL A 247 9.56 -5.65 1.65
CA VAL A 247 8.32 -5.17 1.01
C VAL A 247 7.80 -6.20 0.01
N LEU A 248 8.65 -6.76 -0.85
CA LEU A 248 8.24 -7.79 -1.82
C LEU A 248 7.72 -9.04 -1.15
N VAL A 249 8.35 -9.49 -0.06
CA VAL A 249 7.88 -10.65 0.72
C VAL A 249 6.53 -10.36 1.38
N LEU A 250 6.34 -9.18 1.97
CA LEU A 250 5.06 -8.79 2.55
C LEU A 250 3.94 -8.69 1.50
N MET A 251 4.25 -8.14 0.32
CA MET A 251 3.29 -8.09 -0.80
C MET A 251 2.95 -9.49 -1.31
N ALA A 252 3.94 -10.36 -1.49
CA ALA A 252 3.72 -11.74 -1.90
C ALA A 252 2.87 -12.51 -0.87
N LEU A 253 3.18 -12.35 0.41
CA LEU A 253 2.41 -12.95 1.51
C LEU A 253 0.96 -12.45 1.50
N ASN A 254 0.75 -11.15 1.32
CA ASN A 254 -0.59 -10.57 1.20
C ASN A 254 -1.38 -11.19 0.04
N VAL A 255 -0.79 -11.27 -1.15
CA VAL A 255 -1.43 -11.89 -2.32
C VAL A 255 -1.76 -13.37 -2.09
N VAL A 256 -0.83 -14.12 -1.50
CA VAL A 256 -1.04 -15.53 -1.15
C VAL A 256 -2.18 -15.67 -0.16
N LEU A 257 -2.18 -14.88 0.90
CA LEU A 257 -3.24 -14.89 1.92
C LEU A 257 -4.61 -14.57 1.30
N GLN A 258 -4.69 -13.54 0.46
CA GLN A 258 -5.94 -13.20 -0.24
C GLN A 258 -6.45 -14.35 -1.12
N ARG A 259 -5.56 -15.04 -1.84
CA ARG A 259 -5.93 -16.21 -2.66
C ARG A 259 -6.42 -17.38 -1.81
N PHE A 260 -5.79 -17.61 -0.66
CA PHE A 260 -6.23 -18.66 0.28
C PHE A 260 -7.62 -18.36 0.85
N LEU A 261 -7.87 -17.11 1.29
CA LEU A 261 -9.18 -16.70 1.81
C LEU A 261 -10.25 -16.81 0.72
N ALA A 262 -10.01 -16.32 -0.48
CA ALA A 262 -10.95 -16.41 -1.61
C ALA A 262 -11.26 -17.87 -2.02
N LYS A 263 -10.27 -18.78 -1.94
CA LYS A 263 -10.49 -20.21 -2.21
C LYS A 263 -11.35 -20.86 -1.13
N ARG A 264 -11.15 -20.50 0.14
CA ARG A 264 -11.93 -21.01 1.27
C ARG A 264 -13.40 -20.59 1.16
N ASP A 265 -13.65 -19.35 0.76
CA ASP A 265 -15.02 -18.84 0.59
C ASP A 265 -15.75 -19.59 -0.56
N ARG A 266 -15.07 -19.88 -1.66
CA ARG A 266 -15.64 -20.68 -2.77
C ARG A 266 -15.99 -22.11 -2.37
N ILE A 267 -15.21 -22.72 -1.50
CA ILE A 267 -15.48 -24.08 -0.99
C ILE A 267 -16.65 -24.06 0.00
N ALA A 268 -16.76 -23.01 0.82
CA ALA A 268 -17.82 -22.86 1.82
C ALA A 268 -19.20 -22.58 1.19
N THR A 269 -19.24 -21.92 0.01
CA THR A 269 -20.48 -21.61 -0.71
C THR A 269 -20.99 -22.74 -1.61
N GLY A 270 -20.25 -23.85 -1.75
CA GLY A 270 -20.72 -25.09 -2.41
C GLY A 270 -21.16 -24.95 -3.88
N GLY A 271 -20.95 -23.80 -4.52
CA GLY A 271 -21.50 -23.47 -5.82
C GLY A 271 -20.39 -23.26 -6.88
N GLY A 272 -20.10 -24.32 -7.64
CA GLY A 272 -19.58 -24.15 -9.00
C GLY A 272 -20.69 -23.59 -9.91
N PRO A 273 -20.33 -22.92 -11.02
CA PRO A 273 -21.32 -22.42 -12.01
C PRO A 273 -22.26 -23.49 -12.53
N ASP A 274 -21.94 -24.76 -12.32
CA ASP A 274 -22.67 -25.92 -12.83
C ASP A 274 -23.75 -26.45 -11.86
N ALA A 275 -23.83 -25.93 -10.63
CA ALA A 275 -24.82 -26.39 -9.64
C ALA A 275 -26.29 -26.00 -9.98
N PHE A 276 -26.47 -25.04 -10.89
CA PHE A 276 -27.80 -24.59 -11.33
C PHE A 276 -28.14 -25.03 -12.76
N ALA A 277 -27.22 -25.69 -13.47
CA ALA A 277 -27.45 -26.14 -14.83
C ALA A 277 -28.30 -27.44 -14.89
N ASP A 278 -28.33 -28.21 -13.80
CA ASP A 278 -29.04 -29.49 -13.75
C ASP A 278 -30.51 -29.35 -13.36
N ASP A 279 -30.99 -28.21 -12.87
CA ASP A 279 -32.39 -28.01 -12.50
C ASP A 279 -33.28 -27.53 -13.66
N GLU A 280 -32.72 -27.13 -14.80
CA GLU A 280 -33.55 -26.77 -16.00
C GLU A 280 -33.89 -27.95 -16.91
N ALA A 281 -33.26 -29.10 -16.73
CA ALA A 281 -33.51 -30.29 -17.52
C ALA A 281 -34.90 -30.95 -17.37
N PRO A 282 -35.66 -30.82 -16.27
CA PRO A 282 -36.99 -31.45 -16.16
C PRO A 282 -38.10 -30.74 -16.91
N LEU A 283 -37.99 -29.45 -17.22
CA LEU A 283 -39.09 -28.67 -17.83
C LEU A 283 -39.19 -28.87 -19.36
N GLU A 284 -38.09 -29.03 -20.07
CA GLU A 284 -38.12 -29.28 -21.52
C GLU A 284 -38.70 -30.65 -21.88
N LEU A 285 -38.50 -31.68 -21.06
CA LEU A 285 -39.06 -33.02 -21.25
C LEU A 285 -40.56 -33.06 -20.98
N ALA A 286 -41.10 -32.22 -20.09
CA ALA A 286 -42.52 -32.10 -19.82
C ALA A 286 -43.27 -31.40 -20.96
N GLU A 287 -42.68 -30.38 -21.59
CA GLU A 287 -43.27 -29.68 -22.75
C GLU A 287 -43.27 -30.53 -24.04
N ALA A 288 -42.25 -31.35 -24.25
CA ALA A 288 -42.17 -32.26 -25.39
C ALA A 288 -43.23 -33.38 -25.31
N SER A 289 -43.59 -33.83 -24.09
CA SER A 289 -44.64 -34.85 -23.87
C SER A 289 -46.06 -34.34 -24.04
N ALA A 290 -46.26 -33.00 -23.94
CA ALA A 290 -47.59 -32.40 -24.09
C ALA A 290 -47.97 -32.03 -25.52
N ARG A 291 -47.05 -32.18 -26.47
CA ARG A 291 -47.25 -31.87 -27.92
C ARG A 291 -47.29 -33.09 -28.82
N GLY A 292 -47.26 -34.26 -28.31
CA GLY A 292 -47.48 -35.54 -29.02
C GLY A 292 -48.83 -36.15 -28.63
#